data_29d8ad4313cc310b6956d3abb8d98711
#
_entry.id   29d8ad4313cc310b6956d3abb8d98711
#
_cell.length_a   1.000
_cell.length_b   1.000
_cell.length_c   1.000
_cell.angle_alpha   90.00
_cell.angle_beta   90.00
_cell.angle_gamma   90.00
#
_symmetry.space_group_name_H-M   'P 1'
#
loop_
_entity.id
_entity.type
_entity.pdbx_description
1 polymer ?
#
loop_
_entity_poly.entity_id
_entity_poly.type
_entity_poly.pdbx_seq_one_letter_code
_entity_poly.pdbx_strand_id
1 'polypeptide(L)'
;MIGEVRLYFMHLLNKRDYTAAELTNKAMMRKYPGSEIKEALSVLLSDNIVNDFRYAANLAETYSGKKGKRFFEMKLKQHLLPASIVASQLESFEEFYSKESIRRLAEKYKVASFTELSYPEKAKVLNYLARQGFSNPSQIFQQISNNI
;
A
#
# COMPACT_ATOMS: atom_id res chain seq x y z
N MET A 1 15.76 -4.79 29.45
CA MET A 1 15.92 -3.34 29.70
C MET A 1 15.36 -2.56 28.54
N ILE A 2 14.80 -1.38 28.84
CA ILE A 2 14.17 -0.51 27.84
C ILE A 2 15.14 -0.17 26.72
N GLY A 3 16.41 0.05 27.05
CA GLY A 3 17.44 0.34 26.07
C GLY A 3 17.68 -0.77 25.07
N GLU A 4 17.50 -2.03 25.46
CA GLU A 4 17.65 -3.16 24.54
C GLU A 4 16.53 -3.17 23.48
N VAL A 5 15.30 -2.91 23.92
CA VAL A 5 14.16 -2.86 22.98
C VAL A 5 14.34 -1.72 22.01
N ARG A 6 14.75 -0.53 22.49
CA ARG A 6 15.00 0.63 21.65
C ARG A 6 16.08 0.35 20.61
N LEU A 7 17.18 -0.27 21.02
CA LEU A 7 18.26 -0.65 20.11
C LEU A 7 17.78 -1.64 19.07
N TYR A 8 16.97 -2.59 19.49
CA TYR A 8 16.38 -3.56 18.56
C TYR A 8 15.50 -2.87 17.52
N PHE A 9 14.64 -1.94 17.96
CA PHE A 9 13.79 -1.19 17.05
C PHE A 9 14.60 -0.35 16.07
N MET A 10 15.64 0.33 16.54
CA MET A 10 16.50 1.12 15.67
C MET A 10 17.23 0.24 14.65
N HIS A 11 17.62 -0.96 15.06
CA HIS A 11 18.22 -1.92 14.14
C HIS A 11 17.25 -2.30 13.03
N LEU A 12 15.99 -2.57 13.36
CA LEU A 12 14.96 -2.87 12.37
C LEU A 12 14.70 -1.69 11.44
N LEU A 13 14.56 -0.50 12.01
CA LEU A 13 14.26 0.73 11.26
C LEU A 13 15.40 1.15 10.33
N ASN A 14 16.62 0.73 10.62
CA ASN A 14 17.74 0.94 9.70
C ASN A 14 17.57 0.18 8.38
N LYS A 15 16.82 -0.91 8.39
CA LYS A 15 16.62 -1.75 7.22
C LYS A 15 15.42 -1.30 6.38
N ARG A 16 14.33 -0.88 7.03
CA ARG A 16 13.13 -0.38 6.38
C ARG A 16 12.24 0.30 7.41
N ASP A 17 11.22 1.00 6.93
CA ASP A 17 10.19 1.53 7.80
C ASP A 17 9.29 0.41 8.33
N TYR A 18 8.78 0.57 9.54
CA TYR A 18 7.85 -0.34 10.19
C TYR A 18 6.72 0.47 10.79
N THR A 19 5.54 -0.11 10.85
CA THR A 19 4.44 0.46 11.62
C THR A 19 4.64 0.16 13.11
N ALA A 20 3.94 0.92 13.96
CA ALA A 20 4.00 0.70 15.41
C ALA A 20 3.60 -0.74 15.77
N ALA A 21 2.54 -1.26 15.17
CA ALA A 21 2.07 -2.62 15.44
C ALA A 21 3.07 -3.68 14.96
N GLU A 22 3.72 -3.45 13.82
CA GLU A 22 4.75 -4.37 13.34
C GLU A 22 5.93 -4.46 14.31
N LEU A 23 6.39 -3.32 14.81
CA LEU A 23 7.48 -3.28 15.78
C LEU A 23 7.09 -3.99 17.07
N THR A 24 5.86 -3.74 17.55
CA THR A 24 5.33 -4.39 18.75
C THR A 24 5.36 -5.90 18.58
N ASN A 25 4.85 -6.41 17.46
CA ASN A 25 4.82 -7.85 17.21
C ASN A 25 6.22 -8.45 17.14
N LYS A 26 7.14 -7.77 16.49
CA LYS A 26 8.55 -8.22 16.42
C LYS A 26 9.17 -8.36 17.79
N ALA A 27 8.95 -7.37 18.66
CA ALA A 27 9.49 -7.38 20.03
C ALA A 27 8.82 -8.45 20.88
N MET A 28 7.51 -8.64 20.73
CA MET A 28 6.79 -9.71 21.44
C MET A 28 7.30 -11.09 21.04
N MET A 29 7.62 -11.30 19.78
CA MET A 29 8.20 -12.56 19.32
C MET A 29 9.56 -12.84 19.94
N ARG A 30 10.30 -11.78 20.29
CA ARG A 30 11.56 -11.90 21.02
C ARG A 30 11.37 -11.97 22.53
N LYS A 31 10.11 -11.99 22.97
CA LYS A 31 9.76 -12.14 24.39
C LYS A 31 10.21 -10.99 25.28
N TYR A 32 10.37 -9.79 24.73
CA TYR A 32 10.60 -8.61 25.54
C TYR A 32 9.33 -8.31 26.36
N PRO A 33 9.48 -7.80 27.60
CA PRO A 33 8.31 -7.43 28.41
C PRO A 33 7.47 -6.34 27.76
N GLY A 34 6.15 -6.49 27.85
CA GLY A 34 5.22 -5.55 27.23
C GLY A 34 5.41 -4.09 27.68
N SER A 35 5.73 -3.88 28.96
CA SER A 35 5.98 -2.54 29.50
C SER A 35 7.21 -1.88 28.86
N GLU A 36 8.25 -2.66 28.61
CA GLU A 36 9.48 -2.15 27.97
C GLU A 36 9.24 -1.86 26.49
N ILE A 37 8.45 -2.70 25.81
CA ILE A 37 8.06 -2.48 24.41
C ILE A 37 7.29 -1.17 24.29
N LYS A 38 6.29 -0.98 25.15
CA LYS A 38 5.44 0.20 25.13
C LYS A 38 6.24 1.48 25.37
N GLU A 39 7.17 1.44 26.30
CA GLU A 39 7.98 2.61 26.63
C GLU A 39 8.95 2.95 25.51
N ALA A 40 9.63 1.96 24.93
CA ALA A 40 10.52 2.18 23.81
C ALA A 40 9.77 2.72 22.60
N LEU A 41 8.58 2.16 22.31
CA LEU A 41 7.75 2.61 21.20
C LEU A 41 7.26 4.04 21.42
N SER A 42 6.89 4.39 22.65
CA SER A 42 6.44 5.73 22.99
C SER A 42 7.49 6.79 22.65
N VAL A 43 8.76 6.53 22.90
CA VAL A 43 9.86 7.43 22.54
C VAL A 43 9.95 7.61 21.03
N LEU A 44 9.89 6.52 20.27
CA LEU A 44 9.98 6.58 18.82
C LEU A 44 8.79 7.32 18.20
N LEU A 45 7.61 7.15 18.76
CA LEU A 45 6.42 7.87 18.32
C LEU A 45 6.53 9.36 18.63
N SER A 46 6.98 9.68 19.84
CA SER A 46 7.16 11.06 20.28
C SER A 46 8.19 11.81 19.43
N ASP A 47 9.26 11.13 19.06
CA ASP A 47 10.32 11.69 18.21
C ASP A 47 10.00 11.64 16.71
N ASN A 48 8.79 11.19 16.36
CA ASN A 48 8.33 11.06 14.96
C ASN A 48 9.21 10.15 14.12
N ILE A 49 9.95 9.25 14.73
CA ILE A 49 10.74 8.22 14.03
C ILE A 49 9.80 7.15 13.50
N VAL A 50 8.79 6.77 14.28
CA VAL A 50 7.71 5.87 13.86
C VAL A 50 6.46 6.71 13.68
N ASN A 51 5.81 6.61 12.53
CA ASN A 51 4.63 7.40 12.22
C ASN A 51 3.74 6.63 11.25
N ASP A 52 2.66 6.08 11.77
CA ASP A 52 1.74 5.25 10.98
C ASP A 52 1.04 6.04 9.86
N PHE A 53 0.74 7.31 10.08
CA PHE A 53 0.17 8.17 9.03
C PHE A 53 1.13 8.33 7.88
N ARG A 54 2.39 8.61 8.17
CA ARG A 54 3.43 8.74 7.15
C ARG A 54 3.62 7.44 6.40
N TYR A 55 3.61 6.31 7.12
CA TYR A 55 3.72 4.98 6.50
C TYR A 55 2.60 4.75 5.51
N ALA A 56 1.36 5.03 5.91
CA ALA A 56 0.19 4.86 5.06
C ALA A 56 0.22 5.80 3.85
N ALA A 57 0.62 7.05 4.05
CA ALA A 57 0.74 8.02 2.97
C ALA A 57 1.79 7.61 1.94
N ASN A 58 2.91 7.05 2.39
CA ASN A 58 3.94 6.53 1.49
C ASN A 58 3.43 5.34 0.67
N LEU A 59 2.62 4.47 1.28
CA LEU A 59 1.98 3.37 0.53
C LEU A 59 1.00 3.91 -0.51
N ALA A 60 0.22 4.93 -0.15
CA ALA A 60 -0.72 5.55 -1.08
C ALA A 60 0.03 6.11 -2.30
N GLU A 61 1.13 6.79 -2.07
CA GLU A 61 1.95 7.34 -3.15
C GLU A 61 2.55 6.23 -4.01
N THR A 62 3.00 5.15 -3.39
CA THR A 62 3.58 4.01 -4.11
C THR A 62 2.59 3.38 -5.08
N TYR A 63 1.32 3.26 -4.68
CA TYR A 63 0.32 2.54 -5.47
C TYR A 63 -0.61 3.43 -6.27
N SER A 64 -0.57 4.74 -6.06
CA SER A 64 -1.40 5.69 -6.80
C SER A 64 -1.14 5.59 -8.31
N GLY A 65 -2.21 5.47 -9.07
CA GLY A 65 -2.13 5.33 -10.53
C GLY A 65 -1.71 3.94 -11.03
N LYS A 66 -1.47 2.99 -10.13
CA LYS A 66 -0.99 1.63 -10.47
C LYS A 66 -1.92 0.54 -9.97
N LYS A 67 -2.54 0.74 -8.82
CA LYS A 67 -3.37 -0.25 -8.15
C LYS A 67 -4.68 0.39 -7.71
N GLY A 68 -5.68 -0.46 -7.50
CA GLY A 68 -6.99 0.00 -7.02
C GLY A 68 -7.11 -0.01 -5.51
N LYS A 69 -8.25 0.48 -5.02
CA LYS A 69 -8.51 0.61 -3.58
C LYS A 69 -8.42 -0.72 -2.83
N ARG A 70 -8.91 -1.79 -3.44
CA ARG A 70 -8.91 -3.12 -2.78
C ARG A 70 -7.51 -3.62 -2.55
N PHE A 71 -6.60 -3.39 -3.50
CA PHE A 71 -5.19 -3.74 -3.33
C PHE A 71 -4.55 -2.87 -2.25
N PHE A 72 -4.81 -1.57 -2.28
CA PHE A 72 -4.28 -0.63 -1.30
C PHE A 72 -4.77 -0.98 0.11
N GLU A 73 -6.06 -1.28 0.27
CA GLU A 73 -6.63 -1.71 1.55
C GLU A 73 -5.92 -2.96 2.08
N MET A 74 -5.70 -3.94 1.21
CA MET A 74 -4.99 -5.17 1.57
C MET A 74 -3.60 -4.85 2.11
N LYS A 75 -2.88 -3.94 1.45
CA LYS A 75 -1.53 -3.55 1.88
C LYS A 75 -1.54 -2.82 3.21
N LEU A 76 -2.49 -1.92 3.42
CA LEU A 76 -2.62 -1.23 4.69
C LEU A 76 -2.86 -2.22 5.84
N LYS A 77 -3.74 -3.18 5.64
CA LYS A 77 -4.04 -4.22 6.64
C LYS A 77 -2.86 -5.17 6.84
N GLN A 78 -2.16 -5.50 5.78
CA GLN A 78 -0.98 -6.37 5.85
C GLN A 78 0.11 -5.77 6.75
N HIS A 79 0.24 -4.46 6.74
CA HIS A 79 1.21 -3.75 7.58
C HIS A 79 0.64 -3.36 8.95
N LEU A 80 -0.52 -3.90 9.30
CA LEU A 80 -1.14 -3.76 10.63
C LEU A 80 -1.43 -2.31 11.01
N LEU A 81 -1.83 -1.50 10.04
CA LEU A 81 -2.22 -0.13 10.33
C LEU A 81 -3.58 -0.09 11.03
N PRO A 82 -3.79 0.90 11.94
CA PRO A 82 -5.07 1.01 12.66
C PRO A 82 -6.25 1.23 11.72
N ALA A 83 -7.42 0.74 12.11
CA ALA A 83 -8.64 0.84 11.32
C ALA A 83 -8.98 2.29 10.94
N SER A 84 -8.73 3.24 11.84
CA SER A 84 -8.99 4.66 11.59
C SER A 84 -8.11 5.21 10.45
N ILE A 85 -6.84 4.81 10.41
CA ILE A 85 -5.92 5.21 9.35
C ILE A 85 -6.32 4.54 8.03
N VAL A 86 -6.67 3.25 8.07
CA VAL A 86 -7.14 2.54 6.89
C VAL A 86 -8.34 3.25 6.27
N ALA A 87 -9.35 3.56 7.09
CA ALA A 87 -10.57 4.24 6.61
C ALA A 87 -10.26 5.60 6.01
N SER A 88 -9.44 6.40 6.69
CA SER A 88 -9.06 7.74 6.23
C SER A 88 -8.30 7.69 4.91
N GLN A 89 -7.36 6.76 4.78
CA GLN A 89 -6.56 6.63 3.56
C GLN A 89 -7.40 6.13 2.38
N LEU A 90 -8.33 5.19 2.62
CA LEU A 90 -9.20 4.70 1.56
C LEU A 90 -10.15 5.79 1.05
N GLU A 91 -10.62 6.65 1.95
CA GLU A 91 -11.50 7.75 1.58
C GLU A 91 -10.84 8.73 0.61
N SER A 92 -9.56 9.00 0.82
CA SER A 92 -8.82 9.95 -0.01
C SER A 92 -8.09 9.33 -1.20
N PHE A 93 -8.03 7.99 -1.28
CA PHE A 93 -7.31 7.31 -2.36
C PHE A 93 -8.14 7.32 -3.64
N GLU A 94 -7.62 7.95 -4.69
CA GLU A 94 -8.29 8.00 -5.99
C GLU A 94 -7.90 6.80 -6.85
N GLU A 95 -8.90 6.19 -7.50
CA GLU A 95 -8.67 5.11 -8.46
C GLU A 95 -8.53 5.68 -9.86
N PHE A 96 -7.35 5.55 -10.44
CA PHE A 96 -7.07 5.91 -11.82
C PHE A 96 -5.87 5.14 -12.32
N TYR A 97 -5.62 5.15 -13.61
CA TYR A 97 -4.46 4.51 -14.20
C TYR A 97 -3.54 5.59 -14.77
N SER A 98 -2.28 5.61 -14.34
CA SER A 98 -1.31 6.60 -14.81
C SER A 98 -0.91 6.31 -16.26
N LYS A 99 -0.37 7.32 -16.93
CA LYS A 99 0.15 7.16 -18.30
C LYS A 99 1.20 6.05 -18.37
N GLU A 100 2.07 6.00 -17.37
CA GLU A 100 3.09 4.95 -17.28
C GLU A 100 2.47 3.57 -17.11
N SER A 101 1.43 3.46 -16.28
CA SER A 101 0.71 2.20 -16.09
C SER A 101 0.03 1.75 -17.38
N ILE A 102 -0.58 2.69 -18.11
CA ILE A 102 -1.21 2.41 -19.41
C ILE A 102 -0.18 1.91 -20.40
N ARG A 103 0.98 2.54 -20.46
CA ARG A 103 2.07 2.14 -21.34
C ARG A 103 2.53 0.71 -21.05
N ARG A 104 2.72 0.40 -19.76
CA ARG A 104 3.11 -0.96 -19.34
C ARG A 104 2.05 -1.99 -19.66
N LEU A 105 0.78 -1.63 -19.51
CA LEU A 105 -0.33 -2.52 -19.84
C LEU A 105 -0.35 -2.80 -21.35
N ALA A 106 -0.16 -1.77 -22.19
CA ALA A 106 -0.10 -1.92 -23.62
C ALA A 106 1.03 -2.85 -24.06
N GLU A 107 2.20 -2.71 -23.43
CA GLU A 107 3.34 -3.60 -23.69
C GLU A 107 3.04 -5.04 -23.27
N LYS A 108 2.43 -5.22 -22.10
CA LYS A 108 2.12 -6.54 -21.55
C LYS A 108 1.20 -7.35 -22.48
N TYR A 109 0.19 -6.71 -23.02
CA TYR A 109 -0.80 -7.37 -23.88
C TYR A 109 -0.57 -7.12 -25.36
N LYS A 110 0.51 -6.41 -25.71
CA LYS A 110 0.89 -6.09 -27.11
C LYS A 110 -0.25 -5.39 -27.86
N VAL A 111 -0.82 -4.37 -27.20
CA VAL A 111 -1.98 -3.63 -27.68
C VAL A 111 -1.52 -2.31 -28.30
N ALA A 112 -1.91 -2.05 -29.55
CA ALA A 112 -1.64 -0.77 -30.20
C ALA A 112 -2.68 0.29 -29.83
N SER A 113 -3.94 -0.13 -29.66
CA SER A 113 -5.04 0.76 -29.29
C SER A 113 -6.05 0.03 -28.43
N PHE A 114 -6.44 0.63 -27.31
CA PHE A 114 -7.44 0.05 -26.42
C PHE A 114 -8.87 0.26 -26.91
N THR A 115 -9.08 1.12 -27.91
CA THR A 115 -10.41 1.37 -28.46
C THR A 115 -10.86 0.31 -29.46
N GLU A 116 -9.93 -0.48 -30.00
CA GLU A 116 -10.19 -1.45 -31.05
C GLU A 116 -9.97 -2.90 -30.62
N LEU A 117 -10.11 -3.18 -29.34
CA LEU A 117 -9.93 -4.53 -28.83
C LEU A 117 -11.14 -5.42 -29.15
N SER A 118 -10.86 -6.67 -29.50
CA SER A 118 -11.89 -7.69 -29.58
C SER A 118 -12.50 -7.95 -28.22
N TYR A 119 -13.65 -8.61 -28.16
CA TYR A 119 -14.29 -8.95 -26.90
C TYR A 119 -13.38 -9.80 -25.98
N PRO A 120 -12.72 -10.86 -26.46
CA PRO A 120 -11.81 -11.63 -25.61
C PRO A 120 -10.61 -10.80 -25.09
N GLU A 121 -10.06 -9.92 -25.93
CA GLU A 121 -8.96 -9.05 -25.53
C GLU A 121 -9.39 -8.08 -24.44
N LYS A 122 -10.56 -7.48 -24.61
CA LYS A 122 -11.14 -6.57 -23.62
C LYS A 122 -11.36 -7.29 -22.28
N ALA A 123 -11.89 -8.52 -22.34
CA ALA A 123 -12.11 -9.32 -21.13
C ALA A 123 -10.82 -9.59 -20.38
N LYS A 124 -9.72 -9.86 -21.07
CA LYS A 124 -8.41 -10.06 -20.43
C LYS A 124 -7.96 -8.81 -19.70
N VAL A 125 -8.11 -7.65 -20.31
CA VAL A 125 -7.72 -6.38 -19.69
C VAL A 125 -8.59 -6.09 -18.46
N LEU A 126 -9.90 -6.28 -18.57
CA LEU A 126 -10.81 -6.07 -17.44
C LEU A 126 -10.49 -7.01 -16.27
N ASN A 127 -10.19 -8.27 -16.55
CA ASN A 127 -9.82 -9.22 -15.51
C ASN A 127 -8.50 -8.85 -14.85
N TYR A 128 -7.54 -8.37 -15.63
CA TYR A 128 -6.27 -7.88 -15.09
C TYR A 128 -6.50 -6.70 -14.14
N LEU A 129 -7.31 -5.72 -14.55
CA LEU A 129 -7.61 -4.56 -13.72
C LEU A 129 -8.34 -4.96 -12.44
N ALA A 130 -9.24 -5.95 -12.52
CA ALA A 130 -9.90 -6.48 -11.34
C ALA A 130 -8.89 -7.09 -10.35
N ARG A 131 -7.91 -7.85 -10.86
CA ARG A 131 -6.85 -8.43 -10.03
C ARG A 131 -5.93 -7.38 -9.43
N GLN A 132 -5.81 -6.21 -10.07
CA GLN A 132 -5.05 -5.10 -9.51
C GLN A 132 -5.83 -4.34 -8.43
N GLY A 133 -7.03 -4.80 -8.10
CA GLY A 133 -7.81 -4.27 -6.98
C GLY A 133 -8.73 -3.11 -7.30
N PHE A 134 -8.92 -2.78 -8.57
CA PHE A 134 -9.83 -1.69 -8.94
C PHE A 134 -11.29 -2.07 -8.66
N SER A 135 -12.03 -1.15 -8.04
CA SER A 135 -13.42 -1.37 -7.65
C SER A 135 -14.33 -1.49 -8.86
N ASN A 136 -14.03 -0.74 -9.91
CA ASN A 136 -14.80 -0.74 -11.15
C ASN A 136 -13.85 -0.80 -12.34
N PRO A 137 -13.44 -2.03 -12.74
CA PRO A 137 -12.52 -2.20 -13.87
C PRO A 137 -13.02 -1.58 -15.16
N SER A 138 -14.31 -1.61 -15.41
CA SER A 138 -14.90 -1.03 -16.62
C SER A 138 -14.68 0.48 -16.70
N GLN A 139 -14.81 1.17 -15.57
CA GLN A 139 -14.58 2.61 -15.51
C GLN A 139 -13.12 2.94 -15.79
N ILE A 140 -12.19 2.16 -15.22
CA ILE A 140 -10.77 2.33 -15.48
C ILE A 140 -10.45 2.04 -16.94
N PHE A 141 -11.04 1.00 -17.51
CA PHE A 141 -10.87 0.69 -18.94
C PHE A 141 -11.34 1.84 -19.82
N GLN A 142 -12.47 2.46 -19.48
CA GLN A 142 -12.97 3.60 -20.24
C GLN A 142 -12.02 4.79 -20.14
N GLN A 143 -11.46 5.04 -18.96
CA GLN A 143 -10.45 6.07 -18.76
C GLN A 143 -9.23 5.81 -19.65
N ILE A 144 -8.76 4.57 -19.70
CA ILE A 144 -7.63 4.16 -20.54
C ILE A 144 -7.94 4.44 -22.02
N SER A 145 -9.12 4.03 -22.48
CA SER A 145 -9.54 4.21 -23.86
C SER A 145 -9.63 5.67 -24.26
N ASN A 146 -10.05 6.53 -23.33
CA ASN A 146 -10.23 7.97 -23.61
C ASN A 146 -8.91 8.76 -23.58
N ASN A 147 -7.83 8.17 -23.08
CA ASN A 147 -6.54 8.85 -22.92
C ASN A 147 -5.52 8.52 -24.02
N ILE A 148 -5.97 7.95 -25.11
CA ILE A 148 -5.09 7.61 -26.25
C ILE A 148 -5.11 8.71 -27.30
#